data_950dc98b893c71a7cf170e626bae0282
#
_entry.id   950dc98b893c71a7cf170e626bae0282
#
_cell.length_a   1.000
_cell.length_b   1.000
_cell.length_c   1.000
_cell.angle_alpha   90.00
_cell.angle_beta   90.00
_cell.angle_gamma   90.00
#
_symmetry.space_group_name_H-M   'P 1'
#
loop_
_entity.id
_entity.type
_entity.pdbx_description
1 polymer ?
#
loop_
_entity_poly.entity_id
_entity_poly.type
_entity_poly.pdbx_seq_one_letter_code
_entity_poly.pdbx_strand_id
1 'polypeptide(L)'
;RSLGDSGDTMEMMQAVLDSNFWLATHVVAITVGYSTTFLAGALAVAFILLGVFTRVLAQRDLRQSLSQMIYAAICFSLFFSFVGTVLGGIWADQSWGRFWGWDPKENGAVLIVLIHAIILHARWGGMIKERGIAVLAVFGNIVTSWSWFGTNMLGIGLHSYGFMDSARSEEHTSELQSPCNLVCRLLLEKK
;
A
#
# COMPACT_ATOMS: atom_id res chain seq x y z
N ARG A 1 -11.13 -12.58 -26.63
CA ARG A 1 -11.96 -11.38 -26.84
C ARG A 1 -11.08 -10.19 -26.53
N SER A 2 -10.59 -9.52 -27.55
CA SER A 2 -9.68 -8.38 -27.41
C SER A 2 -10.40 -7.21 -26.75
N LEU A 3 -9.86 -6.73 -25.63
CA LEU A 3 -10.32 -5.52 -24.93
C LEU A 3 -10.02 -4.22 -25.70
N GLY A 4 -9.65 -4.32 -26.98
CA GLY A 4 -9.26 -3.18 -27.80
C GLY A 4 -10.31 -2.62 -28.75
N ASP A 5 -11.51 -3.21 -28.81
CA ASP A 5 -12.48 -2.87 -29.86
C ASP A 5 -13.75 -2.17 -29.37
N SER A 6 -13.85 -1.83 -28.12
CA SER A 6 -14.99 -1.08 -27.60
C SER A 6 -14.56 -0.07 -26.56
N GLY A 7 -14.45 1.17 -27.00
CA GLY A 7 -14.61 2.37 -26.19
C GLY A 7 -13.89 2.38 -24.84
N ASP A 8 -13.21 3.43 -24.63
CA ASP A 8 -12.67 4.00 -23.41
C ASP A 8 -12.83 3.16 -22.12
N THR A 9 -11.83 2.34 -21.84
CA THR A 9 -11.71 1.61 -20.57
C THR A 9 -11.59 2.57 -19.36
N MET A 10 -11.30 3.84 -19.59
CA MET A 10 -11.23 4.88 -18.58
C MET A 10 -12.61 5.28 -18.06
N GLU A 11 -13.64 5.35 -18.93
CA GLU A 11 -15.02 5.61 -18.48
C GLU A 11 -15.57 4.51 -17.57
N MET A 12 -15.25 3.25 -17.87
CA MET A 12 -15.68 2.12 -17.04
C MET A 12 -14.96 2.11 -15.68
N MET A 13 -13.67 2.49 -15.65
CA MET A 13 -12.93 2.64 -14.39
C MET A 13 -13.45 3.84 -13.58
N GLN A 14 -13.78 4.94 -14.21
CA GLN A 14 -14.34 6.12 -13.57
C GLN A 14 -15.72 5.81 -12.97
N ALA A 15 -16.59 5.11 -13.68
CA ALA A 15 -17.91 4.70 -13.18
C ALA A 15 -17.82 3.76 -11.96
N VAL A 16 -16.84 2.85 -11.94
CA VAL A 16 -16.56 1.95 -10.80
C VAL A 16 -16.04 2.72 -9.58
N LEU A 17 -15.31 3.82 -9.79
CA LEU A 17 -14.76 4.66 -8.71
C LEU A 17 -15.78 5.69 -8.19
N ASP A 18 -16.80 6.06 -8.97
CA ASP A 18 -17.51 7.32 -8.80
C ASP A 18 -18.71 7.30 -7.83
N SER A 19 -19.12 6.18 -7.26
CA SER A 19 -20.34 6.24 -6.44
C SER A 19 -20.63 5.09 -5.50
N ASN A 20 -19.63 4.41 -5.00
CA ASN A 20 -19.95 3.27 -4.17
C ASN A 20 -19.63 3.56 -2.69
N PHE A 21 -20.65 3.48 -1.86
CA PHE A 21 -20.52 3.54 -0.40
C PHE A 21 -19.39 2.63 0.12
N TRP A 22 -19.26 1.42 -0.45
CA TRP A 22 -18.23 0.46 -0.08
C TRP A 22 -16.83 0.92 -0.45
N LEU A 23 -16.67 1.58 -1.59
CA LEU A 23 -15.38 2.17 -1.98
C LEU A 23 -14.98 3.28 -0.99
N ALA A 24 -15.86 4.20 -0.68
CA ALA A 24 -15.57 5.31 0.22
C ALA A 24 -15.20 4.82 1.63
N THR A 25 -15.97 3.89 2.19
CA THR A 25 -15.70 3.32 3.51
C THR A 25 -14.43 2.48 3.54
N HIS A 26 -14.16 1.69 2.48
CA HIS A 26 -12.91 0.96 2.33
C HIS A 26 -11.71 1.89 2.31
N VAL A 27 -11.72 2.91 1.44
CA VAL A 27 -10.59 3.83 1.26
C VAL A 27 -10.28 4.57 2.56
N VAL A 28 -11.30 5.06 3.26
CA VAL A 28 -11.10 5.73 4.55
C VAL A 28 -10.53 4.77 5.58
N ALA A 29 -11.11 3.58 5.75
CA ALA A 29 -10.66 2.61 6.74
C ALA A 29 -9.22 2.16 6.48
N ILE A 30 -8.88 1.81 5.24
CA ILE A 30 -7.54 1.33 4.89
C ILE A 30 -6.49 2.44 5.03
N THR A 31 -6.83 3.68 4.64
CA THR A 31 -5.93 4.83 4.77
C THR A 31 -5.65 5.15 6.23
N VAL A 32 -6.64 5.12 7.10
CA VAL A 32 -6.48 5.30 8.55
C VAL A 32 -5.58 4.19 9.12
N GLY A 33 -5.81 2.92 8.74
CA GLY A 33 -4.98 1.80 9.17
C GLY A 33 -3.51 1.98 8.76
N TYR A 34 -3.24 2.27 7.51
CA TYR A 34 -1.88 2.43 6.99
C TYR A 34 -1.17 3.67 7.57
N SER A 35 -1.87 4.79 7.67
CA SER A 35 -1.33 6.01 8.29
C SER A 35 -0.94 5.76 9.76
N THR A 36 -1.73 4.99 10.49
CA THR A 36 -1.43 4.62 11.87
C THR A 36 -0.25 3.65 11.96
N THR A 37 -0.03 2.77 10.96
CA THR A 37 1.18 1.97 10.87
C THR A 37 2.42 2.85 10.75
N PHE A 38 2.39 3.87 9.88
CA PHE A 38 3.50 4.82 9.77
C PHE A 38 3.75 5.59 11.05
N LEU A 39 2.69 5.96 11.78
CA LEU A 39 2.82 6.58 13.10
C LEU A 39 3.51 5.62 14.10
N ALA A 40 3.09 4.36 14.15
CA ALA A 40 3.72 3.35 15.01
C ALA A 40 5.20 3.17 14.68
N GLY A 41 5.55 3.14 13.40
CA GLY A 41 6.95 3.03 12.97
C GLY A 41 7.76 4.29 13.24
N ALA A 42 7.19 5.49 13.08
CA ALA A 42 7.87 6.73 13.44
C ALA A 42 8.19 6.77 14.95
N LEU A 43 7.24 6.40 15.80
CA LEU A 43 7.46 6.25 17.24
C LEU A 43 8.51 5.19 17.55
N ALA A 44 8.53 4.09 16.80
CA ALA A 44 9.50 3.02 16.97
C ALA A 44 10.91 3.45 16.56
N VAL A 45 11.05 4.19 15.46
CA VAL A 45 12.33 4.79 15.06
C VAL A 45 12.82 5.77 16.13
N ALA A 46 11.94 6.66 16.62
CA ALA A 46 12.28 7.57 17.71
C ALA A 46 12.72 6.78 18.98
N PHE A 47 12.01 5.72 19.34
CA PHE A 47 12.39 4.84 20.45
C PHE A 47 13.78 4.25 20.26
N ILE A 48 14.10 3.74 19.07
CA ILE A 48 15.40 3.14 18.77
C ILE A 48 16.50 4.21 18.83
N LEU A 49 16.31 5.36 18.17
CA LEU A 49 17.30 6.44 18.16
C LEU A 49 17.57 7.00 19.55
N LEU A 50 16.53 7.27 20.33
CA LEU A 50 16.67 7.69 21.71
C LEU A 50 17.42 6.66 22.58
N GLY A 51 17.17 5.36 22.34
CA GLY A 51 17.82 4.28 23.06
C GLY A 51 19.28 4.07 22.69
N VAL A 52 19.68 4.40 21.46
CA VAL A 52 21.05 4.24 20.94
C VAL A 52 21.90 5.48 21.26
N PHE A 53 21.38 6.67 20.96
CA PHE A 53 22.16 7.91 21.03
C PHE A 53 22.04 8.66 22.33
N THR A 54 21.07 8.31 23.18
CA THR A 54 20.83 9.03 24.43
C THR A 54 20.62 8.08 25.62
N ARG A 55 20.75 8.61 26.81
CA ARG A 55 20.40 7.89 28.07
C ARG A 55 18.96 8.18 28.53
N VAL A 56 18.18 8.88 27.73
CA VAL A 56 16.82 9.30 28.08
C VAL A 56 15.91 8.09 28.35
N LEU A 57 16.06 7.02 27.57
CA LEU A 57 15.32 5.76 27.78
C LEU A 57 15.82 4.92 28.98
N ALA A 58 16.85 5.37 29.71
CA ALA A 58 17.16 4.80 31.03
C ALA A 58 16.04 5.09 32.05
N GLN A 59 15.29 6.17 31.85
CA GLN A 59 14.05 6.43 32.60
C GLN A 59 12.99 5.40 32.22
N ARG A 60 12.61 4.59 33.20
CA ARG A 60 11.66 3.48 32.99
C ARG A 60 10.29 3.96 32.45
N ASP A 61 9.81 5.06 33.02
CA ASP A 61 8.46 5.57 32.72
C ASP A 61 8.34 6.03 31.26
N LEU A 62 9.33 6.78 30.77
CA LEU A 62 9.34 7.22 29.37
C LEU A 62 9.45 6.04 28.41
N ARG A 63 10.34 5.09 28.70
CA ARG A 63 10.50 3.89 27.88
C ARG A 63 9.21 3.07 27.82
N GLN A 64 8.55 2.91 28.96
CA GLN A 64 7.30 2.17 29.03
C GLN A 64 6.17 2.91 28.31
N SER A 65 6.07 4.23 28.48
CA SER A 65 5.05 5.05 27.79
C SER A 65 5.19 4.99 26.27
N LEU A 66 6.41 5.17 25.74
CA LEU A 66 6.66 5.06 24.30
C LEU A 66 6.33 3.67 23.76
N SER A 67 6.71 2.61 24.48
CA SER A 67 6.37 1.24 24.09
C SER A 67 4.87 1.00 24.09
N GLN A 68 4.13 1.55 25.04
CA GLN A 68 2.67 1.47 25.09
C GLN A 68 2.01 2.25 23.93
N MET A 69 2.55 3.42 23.59
CA MET A 69 2.05 4.18 22.42
C MET A 69 2.24 3.41 21.12
N ILE A 70 3.43 2.81 20.91
CA ILE A 70 3.69 1.97 19.73
C ILE A 70 2.71 0.79 19.71
N TYR A 71 2.54 0.11 20.83
CA TYR A 71 1.62 -1.02 20.95
C TYR A 71 0.16 -0.61 20.63
N ALA A 72 -0.31 0.49 21.21
CA ALA A 72 -1.65 1.00 20.96
C ALA A 72 -1.86 1.36 19.48
N ALA A 73 -0.88 2.02 18.84
CA ALA A 73 -0.92 2.33 17.43
C ALA A 73 -0.97 1.06 16.55
N ILE A 74 -0.23 0.00 16.90
CA ILE A 74 -0.27 -1.29 16.21
C ILE A 74 -1.66 -1.94 16.34
N CYS A 75 -2.26 -1.94 17.54
CA CYS A 75 -3.61 -2.48 17.75
C CYS A 75 -4.64 -1.74 16.89
N PHE A 76 -4.58 -0.42 16.89
CA PHE A 76 -5.47 0.43 16.10
C PHE A 76 -5.28 0.20 14.60
N SER A 77 -4.02 0.17 14.14
CA SER A 77 -3.70 -0.11 12.75
C SER A 77 -4.19 -1.48 12.30
N LEU A 78 -3.98 -2.53 13.11
CA LEU A 78 -4.48 -3.88 12.79
C LEU A 78 -6.00 -3.87 12.59
N PHE A 79 -6.73 -3.24 13.51
CA PHE A 79 -8.19 -3.19 13.42
C PHE A 79 -8.64 -2.53 12.12
N PHE A 80 -8.14 -1.32 11.83
CA PHE A 80 -8.56 -0.58 10.63
C PHE A 80 -8.05 -1.21 9.33
N SER A 81 -6.84 -1.78 9.32
CA SER A 81 -6.32 -2.50 8.15
C SER A 81 -7.13 -3.77 7.87
N PHE A 82 -7.50 -4.52 8.91
CA PHE A 82 -8.32 -5.71 8.76
C PHE A 82 -9.73 -5.37 8.25
N VAL A 83 -10.40 -4.42 8.91
CA VAL A 83 -11.74 -3.96 8.50
C VAL A 83 -11.69 -3.39 7.09
N GLY A 84 -10.69 -2.54 6.79
CA GLY A 84 -10.50 -1.96 5.47
C GLY A 84 -10.28 -3.02 4.39
N THR A 85 -9.51 -4.07 4.67
CA THR A 85 -9.28 -5.18 3.73
C THR A 85 -10.57 -5.94 3.43
N VAL A 86 -11.39 -6.22 4.45
CA VAL A 86 -12.70 -6.89 4.26
C VAL A 86 -13.66 -6.01 3.46
N LEU A 87 -13.73 -4.71 3.77
CA LEU A 87 -14.57 -3.76 3.03
C LEU A 87 -14.12 -3.64 1.56
N GLY A 88 -12.80 -3.71 1.31
CA GLY A 88 -12.24 -3.73 -0.03
C GLY A 88 -12.65 -4.97 -0.82
N GLY A 89 -12.69 -6.13 -0.18
CA GLY A 89 -13.21 -7.36 -0.78
C GLY A 89 -14.70 -7.26 -1.14
N ILE A 90 -15.53 -6.68 -0.25
CA ILE A 90 -16.96 -6.45 -0.53
C ILE A 90 -17.14 -5.50 -1.71
N TRP A 91 -16.36 -4.42 -1.75
CA TRP A 91 -16.39 -3.50 -2.89
C TRP A 91 -15.94 -4.19 -4.19
N ALA A 92 -14.88 -5.00 -4.14
CA ALA A 92 -14.38 -5.74 -5.30
C ALA A 92 -15.41 -6.75 -5.82
N ASP A 93 -16.14 -7.42 -4.92
CA ASP A 93 -17.23 -8.34 -5.28
C ASP A 93 -18.34 -7.62 -6.06
N GLN A 94 -18.75 -6.45 -5.57
CA GLN A 94 -19.79 -5.65 -6.23
C GLN A 94 -19.34 -5.02 -7.55
N SER A 95 -18.07 -4.61 -7.65
CA SER A 95 -17.54 -3.88 -8.78
C SER A 95 -17.02 -4.78 -9.90
N TRP A 96 -16.42 -5.90 -9.52
CA TRP A 96 -15.73 -6.83 -10.45
C TRP A 96 -16.27 -8.26 -10.38
N GLY A 97 -17.27 -8.53 -9.56
CA GLY A 97 -17.88 -9.85 -9.39
C GLY A 97 -16.97 -10.87 -8.71
N ARG A 98 -15.99 -10.44 -7.94
CA ARG A 98 -15.09 -11.31 -7.17
C ARG A 98 -14.64 -10.63 -5.89
N PHE A 99 -14.78 -11.32 -4.77
CA PHE A 99 -14.36 -10.80 -3.47
C PHE A 99 -12.83 -10.68 -3.34
N TRP A 100 -12.08 -11.59 -3.94
CA TRP A 100 -10.62 -11.68 -3.85
C TRP A 100 -10.02 -12.24 -5.13
N GLY A 101 -8.95 -11.64 -5.62
CA GLY A 101 -8.30 -12.03 -6.88
C GLY A 101 -6.80 -12.27 -6.79
N TRP A 102 -6.22 -12.21 -5.59
CA TRP A 102 -4.79 -12.42 -5.36
C TRP A 102 -3.88 -11.47 -6.13
N ASP A 103 -4.34 -10.27 -6.42
CA ASP A 103 -3.48 -9.28 -7.04
C ASP A 103 -2.41 -8.75 -6.04
N PRO A 104 -1.34 -8.11 -6.52
CA PRO A 104 -0.27 -7.63 -5.64
C PRO A 104 -0.75 -6.70 -4.54
N LYS A 105 -1.79 -5.89 -4.80
CA LYS A 105 -2.34 -4.94 -3.83
C LYS A 105 -3.12 -5.65 -2.73
N GLU A 106 -3.92 -6.63 -3.10
CA GLU A 106 -4.67 -7.48 -2.17
C GLU A 106 -3.72 -8.28 -1.28
N ASN A 107 -2.69 -8.90 -1.88
CA ASN A 107 -1.65 -9.63 -1.14
C ASN A 107 -0.90 -8.71 -0.17
N GLY A 108 -0.60 -7.49 -0.60
CA GLY A 108 0.01 -6.47 0.25
C GLY A 108 -0.85 -6.12 1.47
N ALA A 109 -2.16 -5.96 1.28
CA ALA A 109 -3.10 -5.68 2.37
C ALA A 109 -3.12 -6.81 3.41
N VAL A 110 -3.17 -8.07 2.96
CA VAL A 110 -3.08 -9.24 3.86
C VAL A 110 -1.75 -9.28 4.60
N LEU A 111 -0.63 -8.98 3.95
CA LEU A 111 0.68 -8.95 4.60
C LEU A 111 0.74 -7.91 5.72
N ILE A 112 0.10 -6.74 5.55
CA ILE A 112 0.02 -5.72 6.60
C ILE A 112 -0.77 -6.26 7.81
N VAL A 113 -1.90 -6.89 7.58
CA VAL A 113 -2.70 -7.51 8.65
C VAL A 113 -1.90 -8.59 9.37
N LEU A 114 -1.25 -9.48 8.61
CA LEU A 114 -0.47 -10.59 9.17
C LEU A 114 0.70 -10.11 10.02
N ILE A 115 1.48 -9.13 9.56
CA ILE A 115 2.63 -8.65 10.36
C ILE A 115 2.17 -8.02 11.67
N HIS A 116 1.08 -7.23 11.67
CA HIS A 116 0.55 -6.66 12.90
C HIS A 116 0.00 -7.74 13.84
N ALA A 117 -0.70 -8.74 13.31
CA ALA A 117 -1.17 -9.88 14.09
C ALA A 117 0.00 -10.66 14.72
N ILE A 118 1.07 -10.90 13.97
CA ILE A 118 2.30 -11.55 14.47
C ILE A 118 2.91 -10.74 15.60
N ILE A 119 3.02 -9.42 15.47
CA ILE A 119 3.56 -8.54 16.52
C ILE A 119 2.74 -8.67 17.81
N LEU A 120 1.40 -8.62 17.71
CA LEU A 120 0.53 -8.73 18.88
C LEU A 120 0.63 -10.11 19.53
N HIS A 121 0.61 -11.19 18.75
CA HIS A 121 0.76 -12.56 19.28
C HIS A 121 2.12 -12.77 19.95
N ALA A 122 3.21 -12.28 19.33
CA ALA A 122 4.54 -12.35 19.91
C ALA A 122 4.62 -11.56 21.23
N ARG A 123 3.91 -10.43 21.32
CA ARG A 123 3.84 -9.65 22.56
C ARG A 123 3.04 -10.36 23.65
N TRP A 124 1.87 -10.89 23.32
CA TRP A 124 1.01 -11.61 24.26
C TRP A 124 1.65 -12.92 24.73
N GLY A 125 2.34 -13.61 23.83
CA GLY A 125 3.10 -14.81 24.15
C GLY A 125 4.40 -14.55 24.94
N GLY A 126 4.71 -13.29 25.26
CA GLY A 126 5.91 -12.93 26.02
C GLY A 126 7.23 -13.11 25.26
N MET A 127 7.19 -13.42 23.95
CA MET A 127 8.37 -13.64 23.12
C MET A 127 9.15 -12.34 22.86
N ILE A 128 8.45 -11.20 22.80
CA ILE A 128 9.06 -9.90 22.57
C ILE A 128 8.73 -8.93 23.72
N LYS A 129 9.70 -8.07 24.02
CA LYS A 129 9.58 -6.98 25.00
C LYS A 129 9.60 -5.63 24.25
N GLU A 130 9.73 -4.52 24.96
CA GLU A 130 9.66 -3.15 24.45
C GLU A 130 10.54 -2.92 23.20
N ARG A 131 11.80 -3.40 23.21
CA ARG A 131 12.72 -3.28 22.06
C ARG A 131 12.24 -4.11 20.86
N GLY A 132 11.74 -5.32 21.11
CA GLY A 132 11.24 -6.20 20.06
C GLY A 132 10.02 -5.60 19.36
N ILE A 133 9.09 -4.98 20.10
CA ILE A 133 7.94 -4.28 19.50
C ILE A 133 8.41 -3.15 18.59
N ALA A 134 9.39 -2.34 19.02
CA ALA A 134 9.90 -1.24 18.21
C ALA A 134 10.55 -1.74 16.91
N VAL A 135 11.39 -2.77 16.97
CA VAL A 135 12.01 -3.35 15.77
C VAL A 135 10.97 -3.90 14.80
N LEU A 136 9.99 -4.65 15.30
CA LEU A 136 8.95 -5.22 14.47
C LEU A 136 7.97 -4.16 13.92
N ALA A 137 7.74 -3.06 14.65
CA ALA A 137 6.95 -1.93 14.14
C ALA A 137 7.65 -1.24 12.95
N VAL A 138 8.97 -1.08 13.00
CA VAL A 138 9.74 -0.59 11.84
C VAL A 138 9.63 -1.56 10.66
N PHE A 139 9.72 -2.86 10.91
CA PHE A 139 9.51 -3.86 9.86
C PHE A 139 8.09 -3.79 9.28
N GLY A 140 7.07 -3.57 10.12
CA GLY A 140 5.69 -3.30 9.69
C GLY A 140 5.59 -2.11 8.73
N ASN A 141 6.36 -1.04 8.97
CA ASN A 141 6.44 0.10 8.05
C ASN A 141 7.02 -0.28 6.68
N ILE A 142 8.04 -1.12 6.65
CA ILE A 142 8.63 -1.60 5.39
C ILE A 142 7.59 -2.38 4.60
N VAL A 143 6.88 -3.30 5.25
CA VAL A 143 5.80 -4.07 4.64
C VAL A 143 4.68 -3.14 4.12
N THR A 144 4.27 -2.15 4.90
CA THR A 144 3.23 -1.20 4.52
C THR A 144 3.66 -0.32 3.35
N SER A 145 4.91 0.17 3.37
CA SER A 145 5.47 0.96 2.26
C SER A 145 5.50 0.17 0.97
N TRP A 146 5.96 -1.08 1.02
CA TRP A 146 5.93 -1.98 -0.12
C TRP A 146 4.50 -2.23 -0.62
N SER A 147 3.59 -2.54 0.28
CA SER A 147 2.20 -2.86 -0.05
C SER A 147 1.43 -1.65 -0.58
N TRP A 148 1.70 -0.46 -0.09
CA TRP A 148 0.99 0.75 -0.53
C TRP A 148 1.58 1.36 -1.80
N PHE A 149 2.90 1.53 -1.85
CA PHE A 149 3.59 2.20 -2.95
C PHE A 149 4.26 1.21 -3.91
N GLY A 150 4.97 0.22 -3.40
CA GLY A 150 5.75 -0.70 -4.21
C GLY A 150 4.89 -1.54 -5.16
N THR A 151 3.74 -2.01 -4.71
CA THR A 151 2.83 -2.80 -5.56
C THR A 151 2.23 -1.99 -6.71
N ASN A 152 2.09 -0.66 -6.57
CA ASN A 152 1.64 0.20 -7.67
C ASN A 152 2.67 0.26 -8.81
N MET A 153 3.97 0.15 -8.47
CA MET A 153 5.05 0.19 -9.46
C MET A 153 5.14 -1.08 -10.31
N LEU A 154 4.48 -2.17 -9.87
CA LEU A 154 4.47 -3.41 -10.64
C LEU A 154 3.57 -3.34 -11.88
N GLY A 155 2.61 -2.42 -11.94
CA GLY A 155 1.69 -2.27 -13.06
C GLY A 155 0.83 -3.50 -13.34
N ILE A 156 0.65 -4.39 -12.36
CA ILE A 156 -0.06 -5.66 -12.48
C ILE A 156 -1.28 -5.64 -11.55
N GLY A 157 -2.41 -6.18 -12.04
CA GLY A 157 -3.65 -6.29 -11.28
C GLY A 157 -4.61 -5.13 -11.50
N LEU A 158 -5.82 -5.25 -10.96
CA LEU A 158 -6.89 -4.26 -11.13
C LEU A 158 -6.68 -2.98 -10.30
N HIS A 159 -5.73 -3.01 -9.36
CA HIS A 159 -5.38 -1.89 -8.48
C HIS A 159 -4.12 -1.13 -8.94
N SER A 160 -3.68 -1.28 -10.19
CA SER A 160 -2.58 -0.52 -10.74
C SER A 160 -3.07 0.84 -11.24
N TYR A 161 -3.06 1.85 -10.40
CA TYR A 161 -3.49 3.21 -10.75
C TYR A 161 -2.31 4.07 -11.20
N GLY A 162 -2.21 4.34 -12.50
CA GLY A 162 -1.78 5.61 -13.09
C GLY A 162 -0.35 6.13 -12.94
N PHE A 163 0.57 5.49 -12.21
CA PHE A 163 1.95 6.00 -12.13
C PHE A 163 2.85 5.57 -13.29
N MET A 164 2.46 4.55 -14.05
CA MET A 164 3.26 3.99 -15.15
C MET A 164 2.90 4.57 -16.51
N ASP A 165 1.73 5.18 -16.66
CA ASP A 165 1.29 5.69 -17.97
C ASP A 165 2.08 6.91 -18.41
N SER A 166 2.54 7.77 -17.49
CA SER A 166 3.41 8.89 -17.84
C SER A 166 4.80 8.44 -18.27
N ALA A 167 5.40 7.48 -17.58
CA ALA A 167 6.70 6.93 -17.95
C ALA A 167 6.64 6.14 -19.27
N ARG A 168 5.55 5.39 -19.48
CA ARG A 168 5.34 4.62 -20.70
C ARG A 168 5.00 5.51 -21.90
N SER A 169 4.28 6.61 -21.71
CA SER A 169 4.01 7.58 -22.76
C SER A 169 5.28 8.32 -23.21
N GLU A 170 6.21 8.59 -22.30
CA GLU A 170 7.52 9.17 -22.66
C GLU A 170 8.40 8.16 -23.44
N GLU A 171 8.37 6.88 -23.09
CA GLU A 171 9.08 5.83 -23.82
C GLU A 171 8.51 5.64 -25.24
N HIS A 172 7.18 5.63 -25.39
CA HIS A 172 6.53 5.56 -26.70
C HIS A 172 6.73 6.83 -27.54
N THR A 173 6.80 8.03 -26.93
CA THR A 173 7.11 9.25 -27.66
C THR A 173 8.57 9.28 -28.12
N SER A 174 9.50 8.71 -27.35
CA SER A 174 10.90 8.60 -27.77
C SER A 174 11.10 7.56 -28.90
N GLU A 175 10.33 6.49 -28.92
CA GLU A 175 10.36 5.51 -30.03
C GLU A 175 9.73 6.07 -31.33
N LEU A 176 8.68 6.88 -31.21
CA LEU A 176 8.06 7.55 -32.38
C LEU A 176 8.95 8.63 -32.99
N GLN A 177 9.91 9.14 -32.26
CA GLN A 177 10.92 10.09 -32.72
C GLN A 177 12.21 9.43 -33.26
N SER A 178 12.24 8.09 -33.36
CA SER A 178 13.33 7.41 -34.00
C SER A 178 13.45 7.85 -35.47
N PRO A 179 14.65 8.21 -35.95
CA PRO A 179 14.87 8.70 -37.32
C PRO A 179 14.31 7.78 -38.42
N CYS A 180 14.21 6.48 -38.15
CA CYS A 180 13.61 5.51 -39.06
C CYS A 180 12.13 5.73 -39.31
N ASN A 181 11.35 6.14 -38.29
CA ASN A 181 9.93 6.41 -38.44
C ASN A 181 9.66 7.69 -39.25
N LEU A 182 10.51 8.70 -39.11
CA LEU A 182 10.42 9.91 -39.90
C LEU A 182 10.72 9.65 -41.38
N VAL A 183 11.71 8.82 -41.71
CA VAL A 183 12.09 8.45 -43.08
C VAL A 183 10.98 7.59 -43.71
N CYS A 184 10.38 6.64 -42.98
CA CYS A 184 9.27 5.83 -43.49
C CYS A 184 8.02 6.69 -43.80
N ARG A 185 7.67 7.68 -42.97
CA ARG A 185 6.56 8.60 -43.24
C ARG A 185 6.83 9.47 -44.47
N LEU A 186 8.03 10.03 -44.59
CA LEU A 186 8.40 10.85 -45.74
C LEU A 186 8.40 10.07 -47.08
N LEU A 187 8.66 8.75 -47.03
CA LEU A 187 8.61 7.90 -48.21
C LEU A 187 7.18 7.48 -48.59
N LEU A 188 6.26 7.44 -47.65
CA LEU A 188 4.85 7.14 -47.86
C LEU A 188 4.03 8.36 -48.35
N GLU A 189 4.44 9.56 -48.00
CA GLU A 189 3.78 10.81 -48.47
C GLU A 189 4.19 11.23 -49.89
N LYS A 190 5.17 10.54 -50.51
CA LYS A 190 5.62 10.80 -51.90
C LYS A 190 4.98 9.90 -52.96
N LYS A 191 3.93 9.16 -52.63
CA LYS A 191 3.09 8.43 -53.58
C LYS A 191 1.72 9.03 -53.61
#